data_7dc3d72607df9fdb57ded39bbda9add0
#
_entry.id   7dc3d72607df9fdb57ded39bbda9add0
#
_cell.length_a   1.000
_cell.length_b   1.000
_cell.length_c   1.000
_cell.angle_alpha   90.00
_cell.angle_beta   90.00
_cell.angle_gamma   90.00
#
_symmetry.space_group_name_H-M   'P 1'
#
loop_
_entity.id
_entity.type
_entity.pdbx_description
1 polymer ?
#
loop_
_entity_poly.entity_id
_entity_poly.type
_entity_poly.pdbx_seq_one_letter_code
_entity_poly.pdbx_strand_id
1 'polypeptide(L)'
;IAAELHAAGVPWSREVHEGILEETLGGRPAAGELAPRVRELGAVVRAALGDPAASLDSQPKLLRSLHRVGVLAESTSRWELARFDHPAIGPLLQYKKLTRLANANGWTWLDEWARGGRFRPVYVPGGVVTGRWASSGGGALQLPRQLRPAVRADPGWTLIVADVAQLEPRVLAAMSGDRALAEAARGRDLYDGLVERGIVDSRQEAKIAMLGAMYGATTGDSGRLVPALRRAYPRAMGLVDEAARLGAEGGVVTTWLGRTSPGVSDGWRDAQGRAGAPDATEADRARARRSAGDRGRFTRNFVVQGTAAEWALAWLGSLRTELAQLPAVDAASGGEATASGPVFSRRAHLCFFLHDEIIVHAPLGQADLVAEAVRRSAARATQILFGAFPLD
;
A
#
# COMPACT_ATOMS: atom_id res chain seq x y z
N ILE A 1 5.22 4.89 19.36
CA ILE A 1 4.08 5.11 18.44
C ILE A 1 3.40 3.78 18.10
N ALA A 2 4.10 2.73 17.60
CA ALA A 2 3.46 1.45 17.23
C ALA A 2 2.70 0.82 18.40
N ALA A 3 3.30 0.79 19.60
CA ALA A 3 2.64 0.32 20.81
C ALA A 3 1.43 1.21 21.21
N GLU A 4 1.52 2.50 21.00
CA GLU A 4 0.43 3.46 21.28
C GLU A 4 -0.75 3.25 20.31
N LEU A 5 -0.47 3.08 18.99
CA LEU A 5 -1.49 2.73 18.00
C LEU A 5 -2.22 1.44 18.35
N HIS A 6 -1.47 0.41 18.77
CA HIS A 6 -2.05 -0.86 19.21
C HIS A 6 -2.89 -0.68 20.49
N ALA A 7 -2.39 0.06 21.48
CA ALA A 7 -3.09 0.30 22.74
C ALA A 7 -4.39 1.11 22.53
N ALA A 8 -4.33 2.20 21.77
CA ALA A 8 -5.49 3.03 21.44
C ALA A 8 -6.51 2.25 20.59
N GLY A 9 -6.04 1.56 19.57
CA GLY A 9 -6.86 0.86 18.59
C GLY A 9 -7.67 1.80 17.68
N VAL A 10 -8.04 1.29 16.53
CA VAL A 10 -8.93 1.99 15.58
C VAL A 10 -10.37 1.85 16.08
N PRO A 11 -11.13 2.94 16.24
CA PRO A 11 -12.56 2.86 16.58
C PRO A 11 -13.31 2.04 15.53
N TRP A 12 -14.05 1.03 15.97
CA TRP A 12 -14.63 0.02 15.10
C TRP A 12 -16.04 -0.36 15.50
N SER A 13 -17.01 -0.17 14.60
CA SER A 13 -18.38 -0.65 14.78
C SER A 13 -18.48 -2.11 14.33
N ARG A 14 -18.61 -3.01 15.30
CA ARG A 14 -18.85 -4.42 15.04
C ARG A 14 -20.16 -4.65 14.29
N GLU A 15 -21.22 -3.96 14.71
CA GLU A 15 -22.56 -4.04 14.11
C GLU A 15 -22.54 -3.71 12.61
N VAL A 16 -21.87 -2.61 12.24
CA VAL A 16 -21.74 -2.22 10.82
C VAL A 16 -20.94 -3.26 10.04
N HIS A 17 -19.86 -3.78 10.63
CA HIS A 17 -19.06 -4.81 9.95
C HIS A 17 -19.86 -6.11 9.76
N GLU A 18 -20.58 -6.58 10.79
CA GLU A 18 -21.46 -7.75 10.71
C GLU A 18 -22.52 -7.56 9.62
N GLY A 19 -23.18 -6.40 9.59
CA GLY A 19 -24.14 -6.06 8.53
C GLY A 19 -23.54 -6.12 7.12
N ILE A 20 -22.32 -5.62 6.93
CA ILE A 20 -21.61 -5.71 5.64
C ILE A 20 -21.33 -7.18 5.26
N LEU A 21 -20.92 -8.01 6.24
CA LEU A 21 -20.67 -9.42 5.99
C LEU A 21 -21.96 -10.16 5.65
N GLU A 22 -23.06 -9.92 6.39
CA GLU A 22 -24.36 -10.52 6.14
C GLU A 22 -24.90 -10.15 4.76
N GLU A 23 -24.88 -8.86 4.42
CA GLU A 23 -25.29 -8.38 3.09
C GLU A 23 -24.43 -8.97 1.97
N THR A 24 -23.12 -9.09 2.18
CA THR A 24 -22.18 -9.50 1.12
C THR A 24 -22.07 -11.02 0.99
N LEU A 25 -22.06 -11.76 2.10
CA LEU A 25 -21.76 -13.19 2.16
C LEU A 25 -23.00 -14.06 2.42
N GLY A 26 -24.15 -13.47 2.80
CA GLY A 26 -25.41 -14.16 3.00
C GLY A 26 -25.59 -14.83 4.37
N GLY A 27 -24.96 -14.26 5.39
CA GLY A 27 -25.04 -14.74 6.77
C GLY A 27 -23.80 -15.51 7.25
N ARG A 28 -23.70 -15.65 8.58
CA ARG A 28 -22.55 -16.32 9.22
C ARG A 28 -22.65 -17.84 9.03
N PRO A 29 -21.64 -18.48 8.42
CA PRO A 29 -21.65 -19.93 8.23
C PRO A 29 -21.41 -20.67 9.57
N ALA A 30 -21.79 -21.94 9.63
CA ALA A 30 -21.34 -22.83 10.69
C ALA A 30 -19.82 -23.07 10.62
N ALA A 31 -19.24 -23.52 11.73
CA ALA A 31 -17.81 -23.77 11.79
C ALA A 31 -17.37 -24.79 10.71
N GLY A 32 -16.38 -24.42 9.90
CA GLY A 32 -15.87 -25.23 8.78
C GLY A 32 -16.67 -25.17 7.49
N GLU A 33 -17.78 -24.42 7.46
CA GLU A 33 -18.57 -24.22 6.24
C GLU A 33 -18.20 -22.92 5.52
N LEU A 34 -18.45 -22.92 4.21
CA LEU A 34 -18.37 -21.70 3.40
C LEU A 34 -19.62 -20.84 3.59
N ALA A 35 -19.42 -19.53 3.58
CA ALA A 35 -20.54 -18.58 3.59
C ALA A 35 -21.54 -18.89 2.43
N PRO A 36 -22.85 -18.71 2.63
CA PRO A 36 -23.88 -19.12 1.68
C PRO A 36 -23.62 -18.65 0.25
N ARG A 37 -23.35 -17.37 0.04
CA ARG A 37 -23.09 -16.82 -1.32
C ARG A 37 -21.81 -17.31 -1.94
N VAL A 38 -20.78 -17.61 -1.13
CA VAL A 38 -19.52 -18.21 -1.63
C VAL A 38 -19.80 -19.63 -2.14
N ARG A 39 -20.59 -20.41 -1.40
CA ARG A 39 -21.00 -21.76 -1.77
C ARG A 39 -21.82 -21.77 -3.05
N GLU A 40 -22.82 -20.90 -3.16
CA GLU A 40 -23.65 -20.72 -4.35
C GLU A 40 -22.84 -20.36 -5.59
N LEU A 41 -21.98 -19.35 -5.50
CA LEU A 41 -21.10 -18.97 -6.60
C LEU A 41 -20.14 -20.10 -6.97
N GLY A 42 -19.61 -20.82 -6.00
CA GLY A 42 -18.77 -22.00 -6.23
C GLY A 42 -19.50 -23.07 -7.04
N ALA A 43 -20.78 -23.31 -6.76
CA ALA A 43 -21.60 -24.25 -7.53
C ALA A 43 -21.83 -23.77 -8.97
N VAL A 44 -22.13 -22.47 -9.15
CA VAL A 44 -22.29 -21.85 -10.49
C VAL A 44 -21.00 -21.99 -11.32
N VAL A 45 -19.83 -21.69 -10.71
CA VAL A 45 -18.55 -21.84 -11.41
C VAL A 45 -18.28 -23.28 -11.82
N ARG A 46 -18.50 -24.24 -10.90
CA ARG A 46 -18.29 -25.68 -11.21
C ARG A 46 -19.22 -26.17 -12.33
N ALA A 47 -20.49 -25.73 -12.31
CA ALA A 47 -21.43 -26.04 -13.37
C ALA A 47 -20.97 -25.46 -14.73
N ALA A 48 -20.52 -24.20 -14.75
CA ALA A 48 -20.02 -23.57 -15.98
C ALA A 48 -18.70 -24.20 -16.49
N LEU A 49 -17.91 -24.83 -15.61
CA LEU A 49 -16.70 -25.58 -15.98
C LEU A 49 -16.99 -27.02 -16.37
N GLY A 50 -18.25 -27.50 -16.23
CA GLY A 50 -18.59 -28.89 -16.44
C GLY A 50 -17.86 -29.86 -15.49
N ASP A 51 -17.38 -29.38 -14.35
CA ASP A 51 -16.57 -30.15 -13.41
C ASP A 51 -17.05 -29.91 -11.96
N PRO A 52 -17.97 -30.75 -11.45
CA PRO A 52 -18.48 -30.62 -10.08
C PRO A 52 -17.41 -30.74 -9.00
N ALA A 53 -16.28 -31.38 -9.30
CA ALA A 53 -15.16 -31.58 -8.38
C ALA A 53 -14.05 -30.51 -8.54
N ALA A 54 -14.24 -29.50 -9.39
CA ALA A 54 -13.24 -28.47 -9.62
C ALA A 54 -12.83 -27.77 -8.31
N SER A 55 -11.53 -27.75 -8.06
CA SER A 55 -10.94 -27.00 -6.93
C SER A 55 -10.76 -25.55 -7.34
N LEU A 56 -11.56 -24.64 -6.76
CA LEU A 56 -11.55 -23.21 -7.10
C LEU A 56 -10.47 -22.42 -6.35
N ASP A 57 -9.96 -22.94 -5.22
CA ASP A 57 -8.99 -22.26 -4.36
C ASP A 57 -7.54 -22.64 -4.68
N SER A 58 -7.33 -23.76 -5.37
CA SER A 58 -6.00 -24.16 -5.82
C SER A 58 -5.72 -23.62 -7.22
N GLN A 59 -4.84 -22.60 -7.32
CA GLN A 59 -4.50 -21.96 -8.60
C GLN A 59 -4.09 -22.99 -9.69
N PRO A 60 -3.20 -23.99 -9.46
CA PRO A 60 -2.84 -24.94 -10.50
C PRO A 60 -4.01 -25.86 -10.92
N LYS A 61 -4.87 -26.26 -9.97
CA LYS A 61 -6.04 -27.08 -10.26
C LYS A 61 -7.10 -26.30 -11.03
N LEU A 62 -7.34 -25.05 -10.61
CA LEU A 62 -8.28 -24.14 -11.29
C LEU A 62 -7.86 -23.86 -12.74
N LEU A 63 -6.56 -23.57 -12.99
CA LEU A 63 -6.06 -23.36 -14.35
C LEU A 63 -6.29 -24.59 -15.24
N ARG A 64 -6.05 -25.80 -14.72
CA ARG A 64 -6.34 -27.03 -15.46
C ARG A 64 -7.83 -27.17 -15.81
N SER A 65 -8.72 -26.82 -14.90
CA SER A 65 -10.17 -26.85 -15.17
C SER A 65 -10.58 -25.80 -16.20
N LEU A 66 -10.00 -24.59 -16.15
CA LEU A 66 -10.19 -23.53 -17.14
C LEU A 66 -9.69 -23.94 -18.54
N HIS A 67 -8.49 -24.51 -18.61
CA HIS A 67 -7.92 -24.98 -19.89
C HIS A 67 -8.78 -26.06 -20.55
N ARG A 68 -9.39 -26.95 -19.77
CA ARG A 68 -10.31 -28.01 -20.31
C ARG A 68 -11.53 -27.42 -21.02
N VAL A 69 -11.98 -26.23 -20.66
CA VAL A 69 -13.10 -25.53 -21.29
C VAL A 69 -12.66 -24.43 -22.27
N GLY A 70 -11.38 -24.43 -22.67
CA GLY A 70 -10.84 -23.53 -23.69
C GLY A 70 -10.39 -22.15 -23.16
N VAL A 71 -10.42 -21.92 -21.86
CA VAL A 71 -9.89 -20.68 -21.24
C VAL A 71 -8.41 -20.87 -20.96
N LEU A 72 -7.56 -20.50 -21.92
CA LEU A 72 -6.10 -20.70 -21.87
C LEU A 72 -5.37 -19.59 -21.10
N ALA A 73 -5.83 -19.30 -19.88
CA ALA A 73 -5.20 -18.33 -19.02
C ALA A 73 -3.87 -18.85 -18.43
N GLU A 74 -2.86 -18.01 -18.35
CA GLU A 74 -1.56 -18.31 -17.74
C GLU A 74 -1.58 -18.13 -16.21
N SER A 75 -2.49 -17.31 -15.72
CA SER A 75 -2.69 -17.06 -14.28
C SER A 75 -4.17 -16.93 -13.93
N THR A 76 -4.47 -17.06 -12.63
CA THR A 76 -5.83 -16.78 -12.11
C THR A 76 -5.98 -15.34 -11.61
N SER A 77 -5.13 -14.42 -12.07
CA SER A 77 -5.25 -13.01 -11.74
C SER A 77 -6.52 -12.40 -12.36
N ARG A 78 -7.08 -11.40 -11.69
CA ARG A 78 -8.29 -10.72 -12.18
C ARG A 78 -8.12 -10.17 -13.60
N TRP A 79 -6.97 -9.56 -13.87
CA TRP A 79 -6.68 -8.91 -15.16
C TRP A 79 -6.55 -9.91 -16.30
N GLU A 80 -5.94 -11.04 -16.00
CA GLU A 80 -5.81 -12.14 -16.96
C GLU A 80 -7.17 -12.77 -17.27
N LEU A 81 -7.90 -13.19 -16.22
CA LEU A 81 -9.20 -13.84 -16.39
C LEU A 81 -10.23 -12.92 -17.07
N ALA A 82 -10.21 -11.61 -16.79
CA ALA A 82 -11.15 -10.65 -17.39
C ALA A 82 -11.01 -10.49 -18.91
N ARG A 83 -9.96 -11.03 -19.53
CA ARG A 83 -9.73 -11.02 -20.99
C ARG A 83 -10.52 -12.11 -21.73
N PHE A 84 -11.05 -13.09 -21.01
CA PHE A 84 -11.74 -14.23 -21.60
C PHE A 84 -13.24 -14.08 -21.48
N ASP A 85 -13.93 -14.32 -22.61
CA ASP A 85 -15.39 -14.38 -22.67
C ASP A 85 -15.85 -15.84 -22.50
N HIS A 86 -16.10 -16.22 -21.23
CA HIS A 86 -16.58 -17.56 -20.89
C HIS A 86 -17.53 -17.47 -19.68
N PRO A 87 -18.64 -18.23 -19.65
CA PRO A 87 -19.68 -18.16 -18.60
C PRO A 87 -19.14 -18.36 -17.16
N ALA A 88 -18.03 -19.09 -16.98
CA ALA A 88 -17.40 -19.29 -15.67
C ALA A 88 -16.69 -18.05 -15.14
N ILE A 89 -16.25 -17.10 -15.98
CA ILE A 89 -15.30 -16.04 -15.59
C ILE A 89 -15.94 -15.04 -14.65
N GLY A 90 -17.10 -14.50 -14.98
CA GLY A 90 -17.81 -13.54 -14.13
C GLY A 90 -18.06 -14.10 -12.71
N PRO A 91 -18.75 -15.26 -12.60
CA PRO A 91 -18.96 -15.92 -11.30
C PRO A 91 -17.65 -16.27 -10.56
N LEU A 92 -16.60 -16.70 -11.26
CA LEU A 92 -15.30 -17.01 -10.67
C LEU A 92 -14.62 -15.77 -10.04
N LEU A 93 -14.66 -14.63 -10.74
CA LEU A 93 -14.13 -13.38 -10.22
C LEU A 93 -14.90 -12.94 -8.97
N GLN A 94 -16.22 -13.09 -8.94
CA GLN A 94 -17.04 -12.82 -7.76
C GLN A 94 -16.73 -13.84 -6.64
N TYR A 95 -16.65 -15.12 -6.92
CA TYR A 95 -16.25 -16.15 -5.96
C TYR A 95 -14.94 -15.79 -5.28
N LYS A 96 -13.90 -15.49 -6.05
CA LYS A 96 -12.57 -15.09 -5.51
C LYS A 96 -12.65 -13.82 -4.64
N LYS A 97 -13.46 -12.85 -5.04
CA LYS A 97 -13.67 -11.61 -4.26
C LYS A 97 -14.33 -11.92 -2.91
N LEU A 98 -15.40 -12.70 -2.88
CA LEU A 98 -16.12 -13.04 -1.66
C LEU A 98 -15.31 -13.97 -0.76
N THR A 99 -14.62 -14.97 -1.32
CA THR A 99 -13.73 -15.86 -0.56
C THR A 99 -12.61 -15.08 0.10
N ARG A 100 -12.01 -14.10 -0.61
CA ARG A 100 -10.99 -13.23 -0.03
C ARG A 100 -11.54 -12.43 1.16
N LEU A 101 -12.74 -11.85 1.05
CA LEU A 101 -13.37 -11.14 2.14
C LEU A 101 -13.63 -12.07 3.34
N ALA A 102 -14.25 -13.23 3.10
CA ALA A 102 -14.58 -14.19 4.14
C ALA A 102 -13.35 -14.68 4.91
N ASN A 103 -12.25 -14.96 4.19
CA ASN A 103 -11.02 -15.47 4.80
C ASN A 103 -10.18 -14.38 5.49
N ALA A 104 -10.08 -13.19 4.89
CA ALA A 104 -9.20 -12.14 5.39
C ALA A 104 -9.86 -11.23 6.43
N ASN A 105 -11.17 -10.99 6.32
CA ASN A 105 -11.89 -10.05 7.17
C ASN A 105 -13.31 -10.52 7.50
N GLY A 106 -13.55 -11.81 7.51
CA GLY A 106 -14.84 -12.42 7.90
C GLY A 106 -15.07 -12.41 9.40
N TRP A 107 -16.07 -13.19 9.86
CA TRP A 107 -16.47 -13.24 11.27
C TRP A 107 -15.33 -13.69 12.21
N THR A 108 -14.47 -14.62 11.78
CA THR A 108 -13.31 -15.05 12.58
C THR A 108 -12.37 -13.87 12.84
N TRP A 109 -12.07 -13.08 11.79
CA TRP A 109 -11.26 -11.87 11.93
C TRP A 109 -11.93 -10.85 12.88
N LEU A 110 -13.24 -10.66 12.74
CA LEU A 110 -14.01 -9.74 13.57
C LEU A 110 -13.99 -10.15 15.05
N ASP A 111 -14.13 -11.46 15.33
CA ASP A 111 -14.08 -12.01 16.69
C ASP A 111 -12.68 -11.94 17.32
N GLU A 112 -11.64 -12.03 16.50
CA GLU A 112 -10.25 -12.02 16.96
C GLU A 112 -9.72 -10.59 17.14
N TRP A 113 -9.91 -9.72 16.15
CA TRP A 113 -9.22 -8.45 16.04
C TRP A 113 -10.05 -7.21 16.41
N ALA A 114 -11.38 -7.26 16.30
CA ALA A 114 -12.25 -6.12 16.55
C ALA A 114 -13.06 -6.32 17.85
N ARG A 115 -12.38 -6.19 18.99
CA ARG A 115 -12.96 -6.41 20.33
C ARG A 115 -13.11 -5.10 21.09
N GLY A 116 -14.18 -4.99 21.91
CA GLY A 116 -14.41 -3.84 22.77
C GLY A 116 -14.48 -2.51 22.01
N GLY A 117 -15.09 -2.51 20.81
CA GLY A 117 -15.22 -1.32 19.98
C GLY A 117 -13.90 -0.83 19.33
N ARG A 118 -12.86 -1.65 19.32
CA ARG A 118 -11.54 -1.30 18.75
C ARG A 118 -10.96 -2.44 17.91
N PHE A 119 -10.47 -2.08 16.75
CA PHE A 119 -9.55 -2.91 15.96
C PHE A 119 -8.11 -2.59 16.37
N ARG A 120 -7.35 -3.60 16.81
CA ARG A 120 -5.98 -3.45 17.32
C ARG A 120 -4.98 -4.24 16.48
N PRO A 121 -4.52 -3.67 15.34
CA PRO A 121 -3.52 -4.34 14.52
C PRO A 121 -2.16 -4.37 15.22
N VAL A 122 -1.33 -5.35 14.85
CA VAL A 122 0.05 -5.44 15.32
C VAL A 122 0.96 -4.90 14.24
N TYR A 123 1.58 -3.76 14.50
CA TYR A 123 2.56 -3.14 13.61
C TYR A 123 3.97 -3.64 13.86
N VAL A 124 4.74 -3.78 12.79
CA VAL A 124 6.18 -4.09 12.83
C VAL A 124 6.93 -2.90 12.22
N PRO A 125 7.43 -1.96 13.04
CA PRO A 125 8.20 -0.82 12.55
C PRO A 125 9.44 -1.27 11.78
N GLY A 126 9.62 -0.73 10.56
CA GLY A 126 10.75 -1.11 9.70
C GLY A 126 10.71 -2.57 9.22
N GLY A 127 9.56 -3.24 9.29
CA GLY A 127 9.40 -4.63 8.89
C GLY A 127 9.58 -4.89 7.38
N VAL A 128 9.66 -3.84 6.57
CA VAL A 128 10.00 -3.88 5.15
C VAL A 128 11.42 -3.36 4.96
N VAL A 129 12.17 -3.94 4.03
CA VAL A 129 13.58 -3.59 3.78
C VAL A 129 13.80 -2.10 3.51
N THR A 130 12.83 -1.41 2.91
CA THR A 130 12.83 0.04 2.67
C THR A 130 12.55 0.88 3.92
N GLY A 131 12.28 0.26 5.08
CA GLY A 131 11.94 0.96 6.32
C GLY A 131 10.45 1.23 6.52
N ARG A 132 9.60 0.92 5.55
CA ARG A 132 8.14 0.93 5.75
C ARG A 132 7.75 -0.04 6.86
N TRP A 133 6.66 0.28 7.55
CA TRP A 133 6.10 -0.63 8.53
C TRP A 133 5.41 -1.81 7.85
N ALA A 134 5.49 -2.98 8.47
CA ALA A 134 4.70 -4.15 8.15
C ALA A 134 3.63 -4.37 9.24
N SER A 135 2.76 -5.34 9.02
CA SER A 135 1.77 -5.80 9.98
C SER A 135 1.94 -7.31 10.15
N SER A 136 2.07 -7.77 11.41
CA SER A 136 2.15 -9.20 11.75
C SER A 136 0.82 -9.77 12.23
N GLY A 137 -0.21 -8.94 12.43
CA GLY A 137 -1.53 -9.35 12.85
C GLY A 137 -2.63 -8.35 12.48
N GLY A 138 -3.85 -8.84 12.32
CA GLY A 138 -5.04 -8.05 11.98
C GLY A 138 -5.09 -7.52 10.55
N GLY A 139 -4.00 -7.59 9.77
CA GLY A 139 -3.99 -7.19 8.37
C GLY A 139 -4.30 -5.71 8.09
N ALA A 140 -3.91 -4.77 8.98
CA ALA A 140 -4.20 -3.34 8.85
C ALA A 140 -3.87 -2.75 7.47
N LEU A 141 -2.76 -3.21 6.88
CA LEU A 141 -2.28 -2.73 5.58
C LEU A 141 -3.11 -3.22 4.39
N GLN A 142 -4.12 -4.07 4.61
CA GLN A 142 -4.92 -4.70 3.55
C GLN A 142 -6.43 -4.61 3.80
N LEU A 143 -6.88 -3.71 4.68
CA LEU A 143 -8.32 -3.53 4.96
C LEU A 143 -9.08 -3.16 3.67
N PRO A 144 -10.10 -3.94 3.27
CA PRO A 144 -10.88 -3.67 2.08
C PRO A 144 -11.68 -2.37 2.23
N ARG A 145 -11.79 -1.60 1.15
CA ARG A 145 -12.57 -0.35 1.14
C ARG A 145 -14.02 -0.53 1.62
N GLN A 146 -14.62 -1.68 1.32
CA GLN A 146 -15.99 -2.00 1.74
C GLN A 146 -16.18 -2.07 3.26
N LEU A 147 -15.11 -2.25 4.05
CA LEU A 147 -15.16 -2.25 5.52
C LEU A 147 -14.89 -0.86 6.13
N ARG A 148 -14.51 0.14 5.35
CA ARG A 148 -14.29 1.50 5.86
C ARG A 148 -15.49 2.08 6.63
N PRO A 149 -16.77 1.81 6.27
CA PRO A 149 -17.92 2.26 7.06
C PRO A 149 -17.96 1.75 8.49
N ALA A 150 -17.23 0.67 8.82
CA ALA A 150 -17.11 0.17 10.18
C ALA A 150 -16.16 1.00 11.05
N VAL A 151 -15.30 1.82 10.46
CA VAL A 151 -14.41 2.76 11.19
C VAL A 151 -15.25 3.96 11.60
N ARG A 152 -15.65 4.03 12.88
CA ARG A 152 -16.56 5.06 13.41
C ARG A 152 -16.03 5.64 14.70
N ALA A 153 -15.95 6.97 14.79
CA ALA A 153 -15.56 7.65 16.01
C ALA A 153 -16.56 7.35 17.16
N ASP A 154 -16.08 7.44 18.38
CA ASP A 154 -16.93 7.38 19.57
C ASP A 154 -17.88 8.60 19.65
N PRO A 155 -18.97 8.52 20.39
CA PRO A 155 -19.86 9.67 20.63
C PRO A 155 -19.08 10.88 21.16
N GLY A 156 -19.30 12.05 20.55
CA GLY A 156 -18.59 13.29 20.89
C GLY A 156 -17.15 13.38 20.32
N TRP A 157 -16.73 12.39 19.55
CA TRP A 157 -15.42 12.35 18.87
C TRP A 157 -15.56 12.38 17.35
N THR A 158 -14.45 12.57 16.68
CA THR A 158 -14.35 12.55 15.22
C THR A 158 -13.05 11.87 14.76
N LEU A 159 -12.99 11.55 13.48
CA LEU A 159 -11.79 11.01 12.82
C LEU A 159 -11.23 12.04 11.85
N ILE A 160 -9.99 12.42 12.05
CA ILE A 160 -9.22 13.21 11.09
C ILE A 160 -8.37 12.24 10.29
N VAL A 161 -8.67 12.14 9.00
CA VAL A 161 -7.97 11.26 8.04
C VAL A 161 -7.10 12.14 7.16
N ALA A 162 -5.83 11.79 7.04
CA ALA A 162 -4.92 12.46 6.13
C ALA A 162 -4.11 11.43 5.34
N ASP A 163 -4.02 11.67 4.03
CA ASP A 163 -3.26 10.90 3.04
C ASP A 163 -2.35 11.88 2.29
N VAL A 164 -1.07 11.54 2.18
CA VAL A 164 -0.12 12.40 1.47
C VAL A 164 -0.16 12.09 -0.02
N ALA A 165 -0.80 12.96 -0.75
CA ALA A 165 -0.95 12.81 -2.19
C ALA A 165 0.41 12.68 -2.89
N GLN A 166 0.63 11.57 -3.60
CA GLN A 166 1.83 11.30 -4.40
C GLN A 166 3.14 11.52 -3.62
N LEU A 167 3.27 10.98 -2.40
CA LEU A 167 4.43 11.18 -1.55
C LEU A 167 5.76 10.82 -2.25
N GLU A 168 5.84 9.64 -2.88
CA GLU A 168 7.08 9.17 -3.51
C GLU A 168 7.61 10.11 -4.62
N PRO A 169 6.80 10.56 -5.60
CA PRO A 169 7.26 11.53 -6.60
C PRO A 169 7.65 12.89 -6.01
N ARG A 170 6.97 13.34 -4.97
CA ARG A 170 7.32 14.60 -4.27
C ARG A 170 8.68 14.47 -3.57
N VAL A 171 8.88 13.37 -2.87
CA VAL A 171 10.17 13.02 -2.25
C VAL A 171 11.28 12.92 -3.31
N LEU A 172 11.01 12.30 -4.45
CA LEU A 172 11.94 12.23 -5.56
C LEU A 172 12.35 13.62 -6.08
N ALA A 173 11.40 14.55 -6.19
CA ALA A 173 11.69 15.94 -6.55
C ALA A 173 12.65 16.61 -5.56
N ALA A 174 12.44 16.40 -4.26
CA ALA A 174 13.30 16.96 -3.20
C ALA A 174 14.70 16.34 -3.21
N MET A 175 14.80 15.00 -3.25
CA MET A 175 16.08 14.27 -3.27
C MET A 175 16.97 14.68 -4.45
N SER A 176 16.36 14.87 -5.61
CA SER A 176 17.07 15.22 -6.85
C SER A 176 17.31 16.73 -7.01
N GLY A 177 16.67 17.56 -6.19
CA GLY A 177 16.64 19.00 -6.39
C GLY A 177 15.95 19.42 -7.69
N ASP A 178 15.03 18.61 -8.21
CA ASP A 178 14.30 18.89 -9.45
C ASP A 178 13.14 19.85 -9.21
N ARG A 179 13.46 21.14 -9.35
CA ARG A 179 12.46 22.21 -9.12
C ARG A 179 11.31 22.17 -10.12
N ALA A 180 11.56 21.69 -11.35
CA ALA A 180 10.51 21.61 -12.35
C ALA A 180 9.44 20.55 -11.94
N LEU A 181 9.89 19.43 -11.38
CA LEU A 181 8.99 18.39 -10.84
C LEU A 181 8.26 18.89 -9.57
N ALA A 182 8.95 19.58 -8.66
CA ALA A 182 8.35 20.19 -7.49
C ALA A 182 7.26 21.20 -7.87
N GLU A 183 7.54 22.07 -8.85
CA GLU A 183 6.58 23.07 -9.33
C GLU A 183 5.35 22.45 -10.00
N ALA A 184 5.48 21.28 -10.66
CA ALA A 184 4.34 20.54 -11.18
C ALA A 184 3.41 20.01 -10.08
N ALA A 185 3.94 19.84 -8.87
CA ALA A 185 3.22 19.34 -7.71
C ALA A 185 2.65 20.42 -6.78
N ARG A 186 3.09 21.69 -6.93
CA ARG A 186 2.83 22.75 -5.95
C ARG A 186 1.34 23.07 -5.84
N GLY A 187 0.76 22.88 -4.64
CA GLY A 187 -0.63 23.19 -4.32
C GLY A 187 -1.67 22.40 -5.12
N ARG A 188 -1.28 21.29 -5.80
CA ARG A 188 -2.17 20.52 -6.69
C ARG A 188 -1.77 19.05 -6.80
N ASP A 189 -2.61 18.29 -7.48
CA ASP A 189 -2.28 16.92 -7.90
C ASP A 189 -1.10 16.96 -8.90
N LEU A 190 -0.04 16.23 -8.58
CA LEU A 190 1.15 16.16 -9.44
C LEU A 190 0.83 15.61 -10.83
N TYR A 191 -0.05 14.63 -10.93
CA TYR A 191 -0.38 13.99 -12.20
C TYR A 191 -1.14 14.96 -13.12
N ASP A 192 -2.04 15.77 -12.54
CA ASP A 192 -2.70 16.85 -13.30
C ASP A 192 -1.69 17.92 -13.74
N GLY A 193 -0.72 18.24 -12.89
CA GLY A 193 0.38 19.15 -13.24
C GLY A 193 1.26 18.64 -14.39
N LEU A 194 1.41 17.31 -14.57
CA LEU A 194 2.10 16.75 -15.73
C LEU A 194 1.27 16.88 -17.02
N VAL A 195 -0.04 16.70 -16.92
CA VAL A 195 -0.97 16.89 -18.06
C VAL A 195 -1.02 18.34 -18.51
N GLU A 196 -1.16 19.29 -17.59
CA GLU A 196 -1.17 20.73 -17.90
C GLU A 196 0.12 21.21 -18.60
N ARG A 197 1.23 20.56 -18.32
CA ARG A 197 2.52 20.83 -19.00
C ARG A 197 2.69 20.10 -20.32
N GLY A 198 1.70 19.35 -20.77
CA GLY A 198 1.73 18.61 -22.03
C GLY A 198 2.76 17.48 -22.08
N ILE A 199 3.15 16.92 -20.93
CA ILE A 199 4.12 15.83 -20.85
C ILE A 199 3.43 14.51 -21.19
N VAL A 200 2.17 14.37 -20.81
CA VAL A 200 1.27 13.23 -21.05
C VAL A 200 -0.14 13.74 -21.30
N ASP A 201 -1.00 12.92 -21.90
CA ASP A 201 -2.34 13.33 -22.34
C ASP A 201 -3.42 13.17 -21.25
N SER A 202 -3.17 12.37 -20.24
CA SER A 202 -4.14 12.12 -19.17
C SER A 202 -3.50 11.89 -17.82
N ARG A 203 -4.27 12.16 -16.74
CA ARG A 203 -3.87 11.87 -15.36
C ARG A 203 -3.51 10.40 -15.13
N GLN A 204 -4.21 9.48 -15.82
CA GLN A 204 -3.92 8.05 -15.74
C GLN A 204 -2.57 7.73 -16.39
N GLU A 205 -2.27 8.32 -17.54
CA GLU A 205 -0.94 8.18 -18.16
C GLU A 205 0.16 8.79 -17.31
N ALA A 206 -0.07 9.96 -16.69
CA ALA A 206 0.86 10.56 -15.75
C ALA A 206 1.20 9.62 -14.59
N LYS A 207 0.19 8.97 -14.01
CA LYS A 207 0.38 7.98 -12.96
C LYS A 207 1.17 6.76 -13.45
N ILE A 208 0.82 6.20 -14.59
CA ILE A 208 1.51 5.04 -15.19
C ILE A 208 2.98 5.39 -15.50
N ALA A 209 3.23 6.55 -16.09
CA ALA A 209 4.56 7.02 -16.43
C ALA A 209 5.43 7.22 -15.18
N MET A 210 4.93 7.91 -14.17
CA MET A 210 5.67 8.22 -12.94
C MET A 210 5.97 6.95 -12.14
N LEU A 211 4.98 6.08 -11.94
CA LEU A 211 5.19 4.79 -11.28
C LEU A 211 6.15 3.91 -12.10
N GLY A 212 5.98 3.86 -13.41
CA GLY A 212 6.90 3.14 -14.30
C GLY A 212 8.34 3.64 -14.21
N ALA A 213 8.52 4.96 -14.16
CA ALA A 213 9.85 5.57 -13.99
C ALA A 213 10.46 5.19 -12.64
N MET A 214 9.73 5.25 -11.54
CA MET A 214 10.23 4.93 -10.20
C MET A 214 10.45 3.44 -9.98
N TYR A 215 9.63 2.58 -10.59
CA TYR A 215 9.71 1.12 -10.42
C TYR A 215 10.43 0.39 -11.55
N GLY A 216 10.92 1.12 -12.56
CA GLY A 216 11.73 0.55 -13.65
C GLY A 216 10.95 -0.29 -14.65
N ALA A 217 9.67 0.06 -14.91
CA ALA A 217 8.92 -0.56 -15.98
C ALA A 217 9.44 -0.10 -17.35
N THR A 218 9.79 -1.07 -18.22
CA THR A 218 10.41 -0.81 -19.54
C THR A 218 9.51 -1.18 -20.71
N THR A 219 8.32 -1.73 -20.45
CA THR A 219 7.40 -2.26 -21.46
C THR A 219 6.02 -1.63 -21.33
N GLY A 220 5.19 -1.79 -22.35
CA GLY A 220 3.83 -1.24 -22.39
C GLY A 220 3.78 0.29 -22.30
N ASP A 221 2.69 0.83 -21.77
CA ASP A 221 2.48 2.28 -21.64
C ASP A 221 3.58 2.98 -20.85
N SER A 222 4.09 2.36 -19.79
CA SER A 222 5.20 2.93 -19.01
C SER A 222 6.45 3.11 -19.88
N GLY A 223 6.82 2.10 -20.68
CA GLY A 223 7.98 2.17 -21.59
C GLY A 223 7.84 3.29 -22.62
N ARG A 224 6.64 3.55 -23.13
CA ARG A 224 6.32 4.62 -24.06
C ARG A 224 6.42 6.01 -23.43
N LEU A 225 5.99 6.17 -22.18
CA LEU A 225 5.83 7.47 -21.52
C LEU A 225 7.08 7.93 -20.74
N VAL A 226 7.88 7.01 -20.18
CA VAL A 226 9.10 7.35 -19.40
C VAL A 226 10.08 8.26 -20.13
N PRO A 227 10.33 8.14 -21.47
CA PRO A 227 11.20 9.08 -22.19
C PRO A 227 10.74 10.55 -22.13
N ALA A 228 9.45 10.82 -22.08
CA ALA A 228 8.92 12.18 -21.91
C ALA A 228 9.26 12.74 -20.52
N LEU A 229 9.11 11.92 -19.47
CA LEU A 229 9.53 12.31 -18.11
C LEU A 229 11.03 12.58 -18.01
N ARG A 230 11.88 11.78 -18.65
CA ARG A 230 13.35 12.00 -18.68
C ARG A 230 13.72 13.35 -19.30
N ARG A 231 13.03 13.76 -20.34
CA ARG A 231 13.24 15.08 -20.94
C ARG A 231 12.76 16.22 -20.06
N ALA A 232 11.61 16.06 -19.44
CA ALA A 232 11.00 17.08 -18.60
C ALA A 232 11.68 17.23 -17.22
N TYR A 233 12.10 16.11 -16.62
CA TYR A 233 12.65 16.04 -15.26
C TYR A 233 13.99 15.28 -15.20
N PRO A 234 15.03 15.81 -15.86
CA PRO A 234 16.28 15.06 -16.02
C PRO A 234 17.00 14.76 -14.71
N ARG A 235 16.89 15.64 -13.69
CA ARG A 235 17.49 15.42 -12.37
C ARG A 235 16.81 14.29 -11.62
N ALA A 236 15.49 14.31 -11.58
CA ALA A 236 14.71 13.28 -10.91
C ALA A 236 14.92 11.91 -11.57
N MET A 237 14.86 11.86 -12.89
CA MET A 237 15.08 10.61 -13.63
C MET A 237 16.54 10.14 -13.54
N GLY A 238 17.51 11.05 -13.56
CA GLY A 238 18.92 10.74 -13.39
C GLY A 238 19.22 10.07 -12.05
N LEU A 239 18.61 10.52 -10.96
CA LEU A 239 18.79 9.94 -9.63
C LEU A 239 18.34 8.46 -9.61
N VAL A 240 17.15 8.16 -10.11
CA VAL A 240 16.64 6.79 -10.10
C VAL A 240 17.33 5.90 -11.15
N ASP A 241 17.77 6.45 -12.28
CA ASP A 241 18.54 5.72 -13.28
C ASP A 241 19.92 5.34 -12.73
N GLU A 242 20.59 6.25 -11.99
CA GLU A 242 21.87 5.97 -11.36
C GLU A 242 21.74 4.91 -10.24
N ALA A 243 20.68 4.99 -9.42
CA ALA A 243 20.39 3.97 -8.42
C ALA A 243 20.18 2.59 -9.06
N ALA A 244 19.52 2.55 -10.24
CA ALA A 244 19.33 1.31 -10.99
C ALA A 244 20.64 0.77 -11.56
N ARG A 245 21.51 1.63 -12.12
CA ARG A 245 22.81 1.26 -12.65
C ARG A 245 23.69 0.66 -11.57
N LEU A 246 23.85 1.36 -10.45
CA LEU A 246 24.63 0.87 -9.31
C LEU A 246 24.14 -0.49 -8.82
N GLY A 247 22.82 -0.67 -8.70
CA GLY A 247 22.24 -1.96 -8.30
C GLY A 247 22.49 -3.06 -9.32
N ALA A 248 22.34 -2.80 -10.61
CA ALA A 248 22.59 -3.77 -11.68
C ALA A 248 24.05 -4.23 -11.72
N GLU A 249 24.99 -3.37 -11.30
CA GLU A 249 26.42 -3.68 -11.16
C GLU A 249 26.77 -4.38 -9.83
N GLY A 250 25.76 -4.67 -8.98
CA GLY A 250 25.94 -5.34 -7.68
C GLY A 250 26.23 -4.41 -6.51
N GLY A 251 26.21 -3.11 -6.74
CA GLY A 251 26.39 -2.08 -5.71
C GLY A 251 25.20 -1.98 -4.76
N VAL A 252 25.40 -1.18 -3.71
CA VAL A 252 24.37 -0.79 -2.75
C VAL A 252 24.02 0.68 -2.90
N VAL A 253 22.80 1.04 -2.54
CA VAL A 253 22.31 2.43 -2.54
C VAL A 253 21.79 2.78 -1.15
N THR A 254 21.71 4.07 -0.85
CA THR A 254 21.20 4.57 0.44
C THR A 254 20.01 5.48 0.24
N THR A 255 19.11 5.49 1.21
CA THR A 255 18.06 6.49 1.36
C THR A 255 18.65 7.83 1.81
N TRP A 256 17.82 8.86 1.91
CA TRP A 256 18.25 10.20 2.32
C TRP A 256 18.90 10.24 3.71
N LEU A 257 18.36 9.50 4.67
CA LEU A 257 18.92 9.40 6.03
C LEU A 257 19.91 8.25 6.22
N GLY A 258 20.37 7.61 5.13
CA GLY A 258 21.48 6.65 5.15
C GLY A 258 21.08 5.19 5.35
N ARG A 259 19.78 4.82 5.28
CA ARG A 259 19.42 3.40 5.26
C ARG A 259 19.99 2.77 3.99
N THR A 260 20.79 1.73 4.17
CA THR A 260 21.47 1.03 3.07
C THR A 260 20.65 -0.14 2.55
N SER A 261 20.57 -0.28 1.22
CA SER A 261 19.98 -1.47 0.60
C SER A 261 20.79 -2.73 0.95
N PRO A 262 20.15 -3.91 1.05
CA PRO A 262 20.90 -5.15 1.19
C PRO A 262 21.92 -5.34 0.09
N GLY A 263 23.03 -6.01 0.37
CA GLY A 263 23.99 -6.43 -0.65
C GLY A 263 23.39 -7.47 -1.62
N VAL A 264 24.17 -7.84 -2.64
CA VAL A 264 23.76 -8.90 -3.57
C VAL A 264 23.77 -10.28 -2.89
N SER A 265 22.84 -11.14 -3.28
CA SER A 265 22.77 -12.53 -2.82
C SER A 265 23.83 -13.41 -3.46
N ASP A 266 24.12 -14.56 -2.89
CA ASP A 266 25.00 -15.56 -3.49
C ASP A 266 24.48 -16.00 -4.85
N GLY A 267 23.17 -16.21 -5.00
CA GLY A 267 22.58 -16.55 -6.29
C GLY A 267 22.76 -15.48 -7.37
N TRP A 268 22.85 -14.19 -6.99
CA TRP A 268 23.21 -13.13 -7.93
C TRP A 268 24.68 -13.24 -8.35
N ARG A 269 25.60 -13.41 -7.38
CA ARG A 269 27.05 -13.60 -7.65
C ARG A 269 27.32 -14.80 -8.55
N ASP A 270 26.67 -15.92 -8.27
CA ASP A 270 26.76 -17.15 -9.04
C ASP A 270 26.29 -16.94 -10.48
N ALA A 271 25.16 -16.24 -10.67
CA ALA A 271 24.63 -15.94 -11.99
C ALA A 271 25.59 -15.07 -12.81
N GLN A 272 26.18 -14.02 -12.20
CA GLN A 272 27.17 -13.16 -12.87
C GLN A 272 28.47 -13.91 -13.15
N GLY A 273 28.98 -14.69 -12.19
CA GLY A 273 30.19 -15.51 -12.34
C GLY A 273 30.04 -16.56 -13.45
N ARG A 274 28.90 -17.25 -13.51
CA ARG A 274 28.61 -18.25 -14.54
C ARG A 274 28.54 -17.62 -15.94
N ALA A 275 27.95 -16.44 -16.07
CA ALA A 275 27.85 -15.74 -17.35
C ALA A 275 29.22 -15.26 -17.90
N GLY A 276 30.19 -15.05 -17.01
CA GLY A 276 31.58 -14.70 -17.37
C GLY A 276 32.47 -15.89 -17.65
N ALA A 277 32.02 -17.13 -17.44
CA ALA A 277 32.83 -18.31 -17.69
C ALA A 277 33.07 -18.55 -19.21
N PRO A 278 34.21 -19.14 -19.60
CA PRO A 278 34.53 -19.38 -21.02
C PRO A 278 33.48 -20.28 -21.73
N ASP A 279 32.86 -21.18 -20.98
CA ASP A 279 31.82 -22.13 -21.42
C ASP A 279 30.39 -21.64 -21.18
N ALA A 280 30.20 -20.34 -20.87
CA ALA A 280 28.91 -19.76 -20.58
C ALA A 280 27.94 -19.90 -21.77
N THR A 281 26.75 -20.43 -21.50
CA THR A 281 25.67 -20.54 -22.46
C THR A 281 24.90 -19.23 -22.62
N GLU A 282 24.12 -19.09 -23.69
CA GLU A 282 23.21 -17.94 -23.82
C GLU A 282 22.15 -17.91 -22.71
N ALA A 283 21.73 -19.07 -22.19
CA ALA A 283 20.85 -19.17 -21.03
C ALA A 283 21.48 -18.57 -19.76
N ASP A 284 22.78 -18.84 -19.54
CA ASP A 284 23.54 -18.27 -18.41
C ASP A 284 23.60 -16.75 -18.51
N ARG A 285 23.97 -16.23 -19.70
CA ARG A 285 24.02 -14.77 -19.95
C ARG A 285 22.63 -14.11 -19.80
N ALA A 286 21.57 -14.76 -20.29
CA ALA A 286 20.21 -14.26 -20.14
C ALA A 286 19.76 -14.25 -18.66
N ARG A 287 20.14 -15.27 -17.87
CA ARG A 287 19.90 -15.32 -16.43
C ARG A 287 20.61 -14.18 -15.69
N ALA A 288 21.88 -13.95 -16.00
CA ALA A 288 22.67 -12.87 -15.41
C ALA A 288 22.06 -11.50 -15.74
N ARG A 289 21.70 -11.25 -17.01
CA ARG A 289 21.02 -10.00 -17.41
C ARG A 289 19.69 -9.80 -16.67
N ARG A 290 18.86 -10.84 -16.51
CA ARG A 290 17.63 -10.75 -15.73
C ARG A 290 17.90 -10.42 -14.27
N SER A 291 18.84 -11.13 -13.65
CA SER A 291 19.21 -10.93 -12.23
C SER A 291 19.77 -9.52 -11.98
N ALA A 292 20.61 -8.99 -12.88
CA ALA A 292 21.11 -7.62 -12.83
C ALA A 292 19.96 -6.61 -13.00
N GLY A 293 19.07 -6.81 -13.96
CA GLY A 293 17.91 -5.96 -14.18
C GLY A 293 16.93 -5.96 -12.98
N ASP A 294 16.69 -7.12 -12.35
CA ASP A 294 15.87 -7.22 -11.15
C ASP A 294 16.49 -6.43 -9.99
N ARG A 295 17.77 -6.56 -9.81
CA ARG A 295 18.52 -5.81 -8.80
C ARG A 295 18.48 -4.30 -9.07
N GLY A 296 18.66 -3.87 -10.31
CA GLY A 296 18.53 -2.46 -10.69
C GLY A 296 17.13 -1.90 -10.43
N ARG A 297 16.07 -2.67 -10.72
CA ARG A 297 14.69 -2.27 -10.37
C ARG A 297 14.50 -2.15 -8.86
N PHE A 298 15.06 -3.08 -8.11
CA PHE A 298 15.00 -3.05 -6.65
C PHE A 298 15.67 -1.79 -6.07
N THR A 299 16.91 -1.48 -6.46
CA THR A 299 17.66 -0.33 -5.95
C THR A 299 17.03 1.00 -6.37
N ARG A 300 16.52 1.09 -7.60
CA ARG A 300 15.77 2.23 -8.12
C ARG A 300 14.57 2.57 -7.22
N ASN A 301 13.77 1.58 -6.89
CA ASN A 301 12.62 1.75 -5.99
C ASN A 301 13.06 2.01 -4.55
N PHE A 302 14.12 1.33 -4.09
CA PHE A 302 14.59 1.39 -2.71
C PHE A 302 14.91 2.82 -2.26
N VAL A 303 15.62 3.60 -3.07
CA VAL A 303 16.05 4.96 -2.69
C VAL A 303 14.84 5.89 -2.46
N VAL A 304 13.84 5.83 -3.33
CA VAL A 304 12.67 6.71 -3.26
C VAL A 304 11.70 6.22 -2.19
N GLN A 305 11.33 4.94 -2.22
CA GLN A 305 10.39 4.36 -1.27
C GLN A 305 10.92 4.42 0.18
N GLY A 306 12.23 4.20 0.35
CA GLY A 306 12.85 4.28 1.67
C GLY A 306 12.89 5.71 2.21
N THR A 307 13.24 6.69 1.39
CA THR A 307 13.21 8.10 1.78
C THR A 307 11.77 8.58 2.04
N ALA A 308 10.79 8.12 1.28
CA ALA A 308 9.39 8.38 1.56
C ALA A 308 8.95 7.79 2.91
N ALA A 309 9.43 6.59 3.26
CA ALA A 309 9.20 6.01 4.58
C ALA A 309 9.86 6.84 5.71
N GLU A 310 11.07 7.34 5.50
CA GLU A 310 11.76 8.23 6.45
C GLU A 310 10.96 9.51 6.68
N TRP A 311 10.45 10.13 5.61
CA TRP A 311 9.59 11.31 5.72
C TRP A 311 8.31 11.00 6.48
N ALA A 312 7.62 9.91 6.15
CA ALA A 312 6.38 9.51 6.82
C ALA A 312 6.58 9.24 8.32
N LEU A 313 7.72 8.65 8.70
CA LEU A 313 8.07 8.42 10.11
C LEU A 313 8.43 9.71 10.85
N ALA A 314 9.09 10.67 10.20
CA ALA A 314 9.34 11.99 10.75
C ALA A 314 8.01 12.76 10.96
N TRP A 315 7.09 12.67 10.00
CA TRP A 315 5.74 13.20 10.12
C TRP A 315 5.00 12.59 11.31
N LEU A 316 4.97 11.26 11.38
CA LEU A 316 4.32 10.52 12.45
C LEU A 316 4.87 10.88 13.85
N GLY A 317 6.19 11.01 13.96
CA GLY A 317 6.87 11.42 15.20
C GLY A 317 6.55 12.85 15.62
N SER A 318 6.57 13.78 14.66
CA SER A 318 6.22 15.19 14.88
C SER A 318 4.76 15.34 15.29
N LEU A 319 3.85 14.66 14.57
CA LEU A 319 2.42 14.71 14.89
C LEU A 319 2.11 14.14 16.27
N ARG A 320 2.70 13.01 16.63
CA ARG A 320 2.55 12.45 17.98
C ARG A 320 2.92 13.46 19.06
N THR A 321 3.99 14.21 18.85
CA THR A 321 4.47 15.21 19.80
C THR A 321 3.48 16.37 19.90
N GLU A 322 2.97 16.87 18.79
CA GLU A 322 1.97 17.95 18.78
C GLU A 322 0.65 17.52 19.43
N LEU A 323 0.15 16.31 19.13
CA LEU A 323 -1.08 15.78 19.75
C LEU A 323 -0.96 15.64 21.26
N ALA A 324 0.23 15.30 21.78
CA ALA A 324 0.46 15.18 23.22
C ALA A 324 0.37 16.54 23.97
N GLN A 325 0.51 17.65 23.26
CA GLN A 325 0.41 19.01 23.83
C GLN A 325 -1.04 19.54 23.84
N LEU A 326 -1.96 18.91 23.11
CA LEU A 326 -3.36 19.31 23.11
C LEU A 326 -4.01 19.02 24.48
N PRO A 327 -4.96 19.87 24.93
CA PRO A 327 -5.62 19.68 26.21
C PRO A 327 -6.44 18.37 26.23
N ALA A 328 -6.50 17.75 27.39
CA ALA A 328 -7.45 16.65 27.62
C ALA A 328 -8.88 17.19 27.73
N VAL A 329 -9.87 16.41 27.27
CA VAL A 329 -11.27 16.74 27.56
C VAL A 329 -11.56 16.59 29.05
N ASP A 330 -12.50 17.39 29.57
CA ASP A 330 -12.92 17.29 30.95
C ASP A 330 -13.73 16.01 31.18
N ALA A 331 -13.38 15.27 32.22
CA ALA A 331 -14.11 14.06 32.63
C ALA A 331 -15.60 14.33 32.93
N ALA A 332 -15.90 15.52 33.44
CA ALA A 332 -17.28 15.94 33.77
C ALA A 332 -18.16 16.15 32.52
N SER A 333 -17.57 16.33 31.33
CA SER A 333 -18.31 16.54 30.09
C SER A 333 -18.87 15.25 29.45
N GLY A 334 -18.58 14.08 30.02
CA GLY A 334 -19.13 12.79 29.56
C GLY A 334 -18.66 12.31 28.17
N GLY A 335 -17.66 12.97 27.59
CA GLY A 335 -17.16 12.70 26.25
C GLY A 335 -15.88 11.86 26.19
N GLU A 336 -15.73 10.83 27.03
CA GLU A 336 -14.53 10.00 27.03
C GLU A 336 -14.60 8.83 26.05
N ALA A 337 -13.55 8.63 25.28
CA ALA A 337 -13.34 7.47 24.41
C ALA A 337 -12.77 6.28 25.23
N THR A 338 -13.51 5.77 26.19
CA THR A 338 -13.03 4.80 27.20
C THR A 338 -12.40 3.55 26.60
N ALA A 339 -12.88 3.10 25.43
CA ALA A 339 -12.35 1.94 24.72
C ALA A 339 -10.90 2.14 24.20
N SER A 340 -10.42 3.39 24.10
CA SER A 340 -9.01 3.70 23.76
C SER A 340 -8.05 3.56 24.96
N GLY A 341 -8.56 3.16 26.11
CA GLY A 341 -7.78 2.96 27.34
C GLY A 341 -7.44 4.24 28.08
N PRO A 342 -6.87 4.15 29.31
CA PRO A 342 -6.76 5.27 30.24
C PRO A 342 -5.84 6.40 29.75
N VAL A 343 -4.90 6.10 28.88
CA VAL A 343 -3.94 7.11 28.33
C VAL A 343 -4.61 7.96 27.25
N PHE A 344 -5.48 7.36 26.42
CA PHE A 344 -6.01 7.98 25.21
C PHE A 344 -7.49 8.35 25.29
N SER A 345 -8.22 7.89 26.32
CA SER A 345 -9.65 8.13 26.45
C SER A 345 -10.08 9.59 26.48
N ARG A 346 -9.16 10.50 26.80
CA ARG A 346 -9.43 11.94 26.99
C ARG A 346 -8.60 12.85 26.09
N ARG A 347 -7.81 12.32 25.18
CA ARG A 347 -6.87 13.08 24.34
C ARG A 347 -6.95 12.68 22.88
N ALA A 348 -6.80 13.65 21.99
CA ALA A 348 -6.56 13.35 20.58
C ALA A 348 -5.33 12.46 20.43
N HIS A 349 -5.46 11.38 19.64
CA HIS A 349 -4.41 10.39 19.48
C HIS A 349 -4.42 9.74 18.11
N LEU A 350 -3.24 9.34 17.65
CA LEU A 350 -3.10 8.48 16.48
C LEU A 350 -3.74 7.12 16.76
N CYS A 351 -4.57 6.62 15.86
CA CYS A 351 -5.17 5.29 15.93
C CYS A 351 -4.87 4.40 14.72
N PHE A 352 -4.41 4.96 13.61
CA PHE A 352 -4.07 4.21 12.40
C PHE A 352 -2.89 4.84 11.65
N PHE A 353 -2.07 4.00 11.03
CA PHE A 353 -0.99 4.40 10.13
C PHE A 353 -0.84 3.38 8.99
N LEU A 354 -0.77 3.86 7.76
CA LEU A 354 -0.53 3.02 6.58
C LEU A 354 0.32 3.80 5.57
N HIS A 355 1.64 3.59 5.61
CA HIS A 355 2.63 4.18 4.71
C HIS A 355 2.63 5.73 4.69
N ASP A 356 1.65 6.35 4.08
CA ASP A 356 1.43 7.78 3.87
C ASP A 356 0.02 8.23 4.33
N GLU A 357 -0.77 7.33 4.90
CA GLU A 357 -2.11 7.59 5.45
C GLU A 357 -2.10 7.45 6.98
N ILE A 358 -2.73 8.39 7.66
CA ILE A 358 -2.95 8.38 9.12
C ILE A 358 -4.42 8.59 9.45
N ILE A 359 -4.82 8.08 10.62
CA ILE A 359 -6.08 8.47 11.25
C ILE A 359 -5.79 8.92 12.67
N VAL A 360 -6.28 10.11 13.01
CA VAL A 360 -6.31 10.64 14.37
C VAL A 360 -7.74 10.57 14.89
N HIS A 361 -7.95 9.95 16.04
CA HIS A 361 -9.20 9.98 16.78
C HIS A 361 -9.13 11.13 17.77
N ALA A 362 -10.06 12.07 17.70
CA ALA A 362 -10.01 13.32 18.43
C ALA A 362 -11.39 13.73 18.96
N PRO A 363 -11.44 14.45 20.10
CA PRO A 363 -12.66 15.12 20.53
C PRO A 363 -13.19 16.04 19.43
N LEU A 364 -14.52 16.03 19.19
CA LEU A 364 -15.12 16.81 18.10
C LEU A 364 -14.76 18.29 18.15
N GLY A 365 -14.75 18.89 19.36
CA GLY A 365 -14.37 20.29 19.53
C GLY A 365 -12.88 20.62 19.28
N GLN A 366 -12.04 19.63 19.05
CA GLN A 366 -10.62 19.78 18.72
C GLN A 366 -10.30 19.46 17.24
N ALA A 367 -11.30 19.19 16.40
CA ALA A 367 -11.10 18.75 15.03
C ALA A 367 -10.18 19.68 14.24
N ASP A 368 -10.41 21.00 14.28
CA ASP A 368 -9.61 22.00 13.56
C ASP A 368 -8.18 22.09 14.10
N LEU A 369 -8.01 22.03 15.43
CA LEU A 369 -6.69 22.05 16.06
C LEU A 369 -5.86 20.83 15.64
N VAL A 370 -6.49 19.66 15.56
CA VAL A 370 -5.83 18.42 15.12
C VAL A 370 -5.53 18.48 13.62
N ALA A 371 -6.44 18.97 12.78
CA ALA A 371 -6.19 19.14 11.36
C ALA A 371 -5.01 20.07 11.09
N GLU A 372 -4.88 21.15 11.89
CA GLU A 372 -3.75 22.06 11.80
C GLU A 372 -2.45 21.42 12.30
N ALA A 373 -2.49 20.64 13.38
CA ALA A 373 -1.35 19.87 13.85
C ALA A 373 -0.84 18.86 12.80
N VAL A 374 -1.76 18.21 12.06
CA VAL A 374 -1.42 17.33 10.94
C VAL A 374 -0.65 18.07 9.84
N ARG A 375 -1.10 19.28 9.45
CA ARG A 375 -0.40 20.09 8.45
C ARG A 375 0.97 20.59 8.92
N ARG A 376 1.04 21.15 10.14
CA ARG A 376 2.30 21.63 10.72
C ARG A 376 3.33 20.51 10.86
N SER A 377 2.92 19.34 11.32
CA SER A 377 3.81 18.19 11.47
C SER A 377 4.33 17.68 10.11
N ALA A 378 3.54 17.74 9.05
CA ALA A 378 3.98 17.42 7.68
C ALA A 378 5.01 18.43 7.17
N ALA A 379 4.75 19.74 7.34
CA ALA A 379 5.71 20.80 7.02
C ALA A 379 7.01 20.63 7.82
N ARG A 380 6.91 20.27 9.09
CA ARG A 380 8.06 19.99 9.95
C ARG A 380 8.89 18.80 9.46
N ALA A 381 8.24 17.70 9.04
CA ALA A 381 8.92 16.54 8.45
C ALA A 381 9.68 16.94 7.18
N THR A 382 9.07 17.73 6.31
CA THR A 382 9.70 18.26 5.10
C THR A 382 10.91 19.13 5.45
N GLN A 383 10.79 20.01 6.42
CA GLN A 383 11.88 20.86 6.87
C GLN A 383 13.05 20.07 7.46
N ILE A 384 12.75 19.00 8.23
CA ILE A 384 13.78 18.13 8.83
C ILE A 384 14.58 17.40 7.74
N LEU A 385 13.91 16.86 6.71
CA LEU A 385 14.60 16.07 5.69
C LEU A 385 15.21 16.93 4.59
N PHE A 386 14.49 17.93 4.11
CA PHE A 386 14.82 18.62 2.86
C PHE A 386 15.06 20.13 3.01
N GLY A 387 15.03 20.64 4.26
CA GLY A 387 15.27 22.06 4.54
C GLY A 387 14.22 22.95 3.87
N ALA A 388 14.69 23.95 3.12
CA ALA A 388 13.83 24.92 2.43
C ALA A 388 13.37 24.46 1.04
N PHE A 389 13.55 23.19 0.66
CA PHE A 389 13.07 22.72 -0.62
C PHE A 389 11.51 22.71 -0.63
N PRO A 390 10.87 23.31 -1.66
CA PRO A 390 9.41 23.42 -1.68
C PRO A 390 8.80 22.05 -1.96
N LEU A 391 8.22 21.47 -0.92
CA LEU A 391 7.35 20.30 -0.96
C LEU A 391 6.03 20.73 -0.31
N ASP A 392 5.00 20.91 -1.10
CA ASP A 392 3.65 21.25 -0.62
C ASP A 392 2.79 20.00 -0.45
#